data_86473fd5180195753c3320c413c5b5c2
#
_entry.id   86473fd5180195753c3320c413c5b5c2
#
_cell.length_a   1.000
_cell.length_b   1.000
_cell.length_c   1.000
_cell.angle_alpha   90.00
_cell.angle_beta   90.00
_cell.angle_gamma   90.00
#
_symmetry.space_group_name_H-M   'P 1'
#
loop_
_entity.id
_entity.type
_entity.pdbx_description
1 polymer ?
#
loop_
_entity_poly.entity_id
_entity_poly.type
_entity_poly.pdbx_seq_one_letter_code
_entity_poly.pdbx_strand_id
1 'polypeptide(L)'
;MRTVRAAFRAECGRLERALRDLDDAALDRPTPCPPWRVRDLVAHVSTGAGRLAGMLAEPAPPRAEVDAPAYFGAAKFSPPVDRDRVEGARRAAREHPGAAAVAAEFGRAWRATDEAVAAAPPGQVVRTRHGDAMTLPEFLRTRVVEVAVHGLDLADALDLPPWLTPAAADTVAGVLTAGAPVPPALGWDALTVLRKATGRLPLTADEHAELTRAGIGRLAFGG
;
A
#
# COMPACT_ATOMS: atom_id res chain seq x y z
N MET A 1 -8.92 13.04 -8.26
CA MET A 1 -9.18 11.67 -8.76
C MET A 1 -8.24 11.24 -9.90
N ARG A 2 -8.14 11.96 -11.03
CA ARG A 2 -7.31 11.52 -12.19
C ARG A 2 -5.86 11.22 -11.83
N THR A 3 -5.20 12.07 -11.07
CA THR A 3 -3.79 11.90 -10.66
C THR A 3 -3.58 10.67 -9.80
N VAL A 4 -4.38 10.48 -8.74
CA VAL A 4 -4.24 9.32 -7.84
C VAL A 4 -4.59 8.00 -8.54
N ARG A 5 -5.56 8.01 -9.47
CA ARG A 5 -5.86 6.83 -10.29
C ARG A 5 -4.69 6.48 -11.23
N ALA A 6 -4.04 7.48 -11.82
CA ALA A 6 -2.85 7.26 -12.64
C ALA A 6 -1.70 6.66 -11.81
N ALA A 7 -1.48 7.16 -10.60
CA ALA A 7 -0.51 6.61 -9.65
C ALA A 7 -0.81 5.15 -9.30
N PHE A 8 -2.06 4.84 -8.96
CA PHE A 8 -2.49 3.47 -8.65
C PHE A 8 -2.24 2.51 -9.82
N ARG A 9 -2.65 2.90 -11.04
CA ARG A 9 -2.43 2.09 -12.25
C ARG A 9 -0.95 1.87 -12.55
N ALA A 10 -0.12 2.91 -12.41
CA ALA A 10 1.30 2.82 -12.68
C ALA A 10 1.99 1.85 -11.72
N GLU A 11 1.70 1.99 -10.41
CA GLU A 11 2.32 1.17 -9.37
C GLU A 11 1.84 -0.28 -9.44
N CYS A 12 0.53 -0.52 -9.57
CA CYS A 12 -0.02 -1.87 -9.78
C CYS A 12 0.52 -2.53 -11.04
N GLY A 13 0.61 -1.78 -12.15
CA GLY A 13 1.16 -2.31 -13.40
C GLY A 13 2.65 -2.65 -13.30
N ARG A 14 3.42 -1.90 -12.49
CA ARG A 14 4.85 -2.22 -12.22
C ARG A 14 4.98 -3.50 -11.39
N LEU A 15 4.19 -3.62 -10.32
CA LEU A 15 4.17 -4.82 -9.49
C LEU A 15 3.71 -6.04 -10.29
N GLU A 16 2.64 -5.94 -11.07
CA GLU A 16 2.15 -7.04 -11.89
C GLU A 16 3.21 -7.56 -12.87
N ARG A 17 3.99 -6.68 -13.49
CA ARG A 17 5.12 -7.12 -14.35
C ARG A 17 6.14 -7.92 -13.56
N ALA A 18 6.53 -7.47 -12.36
CA ALA A 18 7.45 -8.22 -11.51
C ALA A 18 6.91 -9.60 -11.12
N LEU A 19 5.60 -9.70 -10.83
CA LEU A 19 4.97 -10.97 -10.45
C LEU A 19 4.87 -11.97 -11.62
N ARG A 20 4.75 -11.49 -12.86
CA ARG A 20 4.67 -12.38 -14.05
C ARG A 20 5.98 -13.11 -14.34
N ASP A 21 7.09 -12.56 -13.89
CA ASP A 21 8.42 -13.11 -14.12
C ASP A 21 8.85 -14.12 -13.01
N LEU A 22 7.98 -14.37 -12.00
CA LEU A 22 8.26 -15.28 -10.90
C LEU A 22 8.03 -16.73 -11.28
N ASP A 23 8.86 -17.61 -10.73
CA ASP A 23 8.62 -19.04 -10.66
C ASP A 23 7.95 -19.43 -9.32
N ASP A 24 7.53 -20.70 -9.22
CA ASP A 24 6.87 -21.20 -8.02
C ASP A 24 7.81 -21.25 -6.81
N ALA A 25 9.12 -21.42 -6.99
CA ALA A 25 10.10 -21.45 -5.92
C ALA A 25 10.24 -20.06 -5.25
N ALA A 26 10.12 -18.98 -6.01
CA ALA A 26 10.16 -17.63 -5.51
C ALA A 26 9.03 -17.34 -4.52
N LEU A 27 7.87 -17.99 -4.65
CA LEU A 27 6.72 -17.81 -3.76
C LEU A 27 7.00 -18.21 -2.30
N ASP A 28 7.96 -19.10 -2.07
CA ASP A 28 8.31 -19.59 -0.74
C ASP A 28 9.44 -18.80 -0.06
N ARG A 29 10.00 -17.80 -0.73
CA ARG A 29 11.03 -16.94 -0.16
C ARG A 29 10.49 -16.13 1.03
N PRO A 30 11.29 -15.92 2.08
CA PRO A 30 10.94 -15.05 3.19
C PRO A 30 10.86 -13.59 2.72
N THR A 31 10.06 -12.78 3.42
CA THR A 31 9.96 -11.34 3.17
C THR A 31 10.45 -10.52 4.37
N PRO A 32 10.73 -9.22 4.21
CA PRO A 32 10.97 -8.29 5.32
C PRO A 32 9.75 -8.08 6.25
N CYS A 33 8.62 -8.72 5.95
CA CYS A 33 7.37 -8.65 6.72
C CYS A 33 7.04 -9.98 7.41
N PRO A 34 7.83 -10.46 8.40
CA PRO A 34 7.54 -11.74 9.06
C PRO A 34 6.14 -11.72 9.70
N PRO A 35 5.41 -12.83 9.70
CA PRO A 35 5.84 -14.16 9.29
C PRO A 35 5.49 -14.52 7.82
N TRP A 36 5.32 -13.55 6.94
CA TRP A 36 4.88 -13.74 5.55
C TRP A 36 6.03 -14.20 4.63
N ARG A 37 5.70 -15.16 3.78
CA ARG A 37 6.45 -15.47 2.56
C ARG A 37 5.95 -14.59 1.40
N VAL A 38 6.64 -14.62 0.28
CA VAL A 38 6.26 -13.87 -0.94
C VAL A 38 4.80 -14.13 -1.31
N ARG A 39 4.34 -15.40 -1.31
CA ARG A 39 2.93 -15.75 -1.60
C ARG A 39 1.92 -15.06 -0.69
N ASP A 40 2.24 -14.99 0.62
CA ASP A 40 1.36 -14.38 1.62
C ASP A 40 1.29 -12.86 1.45
N LEU A 41 2.45 -12.24 1.21
CA LEU A 41 2.53 -10.79 0.98
C LEU A 41 1.80 -10.39 -0.28
N VAL A 42 1.97 -11.12 -1.40
CA VAL A 42 1.22 -10.84 -2.64
C VAL A 42 -0.27 -11.03 -2.43
N ALA A 43 -0.71 -12.09 -1.73
CA ALA A 43 -2.13 -12.30 -1.42
C ALA A 43 -2.71 -11.16 -0.56
N HIS A 44 -1.94 -10.65 0.41
CA HIS A 44 -2.31 -9.47 1.20
C HIS A 44 -2.52 -8.24 0.31
N VAL A 45 -1.56 -7.95 -0.56
CA VAL A 45 -1.63 -6.80 -1.48
C VAL A 45 -2.78 -6.95 -2.47
N SER A 46 -2.99 -8.14 -3.03
CA SER A 46 -4.11 -8.44 -3.94
C SER A 46 -5.46 -8.19 -3.28
N THR A 47 -5.64 -8.70 -2.06
CA THR A 47 -6.85 -8.46 -1.26
C THR A 47 -7.05 -6.96 -1.02
N GLY A 48 -5.99 -6.23 -0.67
CA GLY A 48 -6.05 -4.77 -0.45
C GLY A 48 -6.40 -4.01 -1.73
N ALA A 49 -5.76 -4.36 -2.85
CA ALA A 49 -5.98 -3.74 -4.14
C ALA A 49 -7.39 -4.00 -4.71
N GLY A 50 -7.96 -5.19 -4.47
CA GLY A 50 -9.27 -5.58 -5.01
C GLY A 50 -10.49 -5.18 -4.17
N ARG A 51 -10.29 -4.65 -2.98
CA ARG A 51 -11.35 -4.46 -1.97
C ARG A 51 -12.44 -3.46 -2.34
N LEU A 52 -12.15 -2.51 -3.24
CA LEU A 52 -13.03 -1.38 -3.51
C LEU A 52 -14.40 -1.80 -4.09
N ALA A 53 -14.45 -2.81 -4.94
CA ALA A 53 -15.71 -3.26 -5.55
C ALA A 53 -16.74 -3.66 -4.49
N GLY A 54 -16.31 -4.42 -3.46
CA GLY A 54 -17.16 -4.77 -2.33
C GLY A 54 -17.59 -3.55 -1.50
N MET A 55 -16.69 -2.58 -1.29
CA MET A 55 -17.01 -1.37 -0.53
C MET A 55 -18.03 -0.48 -1.26
N LEU A 56 -18.02 -0.46 -2.59
CA LEU A 56 -18.98 0.30 -3.40
C LEU A 56 -20.35 -0.37 -3.51
N ALA A 57 -20.44 -1.66 -3.20
CA ALA A 57 -21.72 -2.37 -3.13
C ALA A 57 -22.51 -2.07 -1.84
N GLU A 58 -21.83 -1.57 -0.81
CA GLU A 58 -22.45 -1.17 0.44
C GLU A 58 -23.03 0.25 0.37
N PRO A 59 -24.03 0.59 1.21
CA PRO A 59 -24.56 1.95 1.29
C PRO A 59 -23.46 2.98 1.57
N ALA A 60 -23.41 4.04 0.77
CA ALA A 60 -22.42 5.09 0.95
C ALA A 60 -22.62 5.83 2.29
N PRO A 61 -21.54 6.02 3.09
CA PRO A 61 -21.59 6.87 4.26
C PRO A 61 -21.97 8.32 3.89
N PRO A 62 -22.67 9.05 4.78
CA PRO A 62 -23.15 10.40 4.47
C PRO A 62 -22.03 11.43 4.33
N ARG A 63 -20.87 11.17 4.95
CA ARG A 63 -19.68 12.04 4.90
C ARG A 63 -18.41 11.25 5.17
N ALA A 64 -17.26 11.77 4.72
CA ALA A 64 -15.96 11.27 5.09
C ALA A 64 -15.60 11.69 6.53
N GLU A 65 -14.86 10.83 7.23
CA GLU A 65 -14.43 10.99 8.63
C GLU A 65 -12.92 11.13 8.73
N VAL A 66 -12.19 10.44 7.84
CA VAL A 66 -10.73 10.41 7.83
C VAL A 66 -10.17 10.58 6.40
N ASP A 67 -8.97 11.11 6.31
CA ASP A 67 -8.14 11.16 5.11
C ASP A 67 -7.13 10.00 5.05
N ALA A 68 -6.28 9.97 4.02
CA ALA A 68 -5.31 8.91 3.84
C ALA A 68 -4.23 8.88 4.93
N PRO A 69 -3.62 10.00 5.40
CA PRO A 69 -2.71 10.00 6.53
C PRO A 69 -3.35 9.45 7.83
N ALA A 70 -4.54 9.95 8.20
CA ALA A 70 -5.23 9.53 9.41
C ALA A 70 -5.69 8.06 9.35
N TYR A 71 -5.93 7.52 8.15
CA TYR A 71 -6.26 6.10 7.96
C TYR A 71 -5.21 5.16 8.54
N PHE A 72 -3.92 5.50 8.50
CA PHE A 72 -2.83 4.68 9.02
C PHE A 72 -2.58 4.87 10.53
N GLY A 73 -3.60 5.20 11.29
CA GLY A 73 -3.52 5.36 12.74
C GLY A 73 -3.19 4.05 13.48
N ALA A 74 -2.59 4.19 14.69
CA ALA A 74 -2.07 3.08 15.50
C ALA A 74 -3.07 1.95 15.81
N ALA A 75 -4.36 2.26 15.93
CA ALA A 75 -5.40 1.26 16.21
C ALA A 75 -5.46 0.14 15.15
N LYS A 76 -5.03 0.40 13.90
CA LYS A 76 -5.02 -0.57 12.82
C LYS A 76 -3.80 -1.51 12.83
N PHE A 77 -2.88 -1.27 13.75
CA PHE A 77 -1.69 -2.09 13.98
C PHE A 77 -1.71 -2.77 15.35
N SER A 78 -2.89 -2.90 15.96
CA SER A 78 -3.05 -3.64 17.22
C SER A 78 -2.86 -5.15 17.01
N PRO A 79 -2.37 -5.89 18.00
CA PRO A 79 -2.09 -7.33 17.88
C PRO A 79 -3.26 -8.19 17.38
N PRO A 80 -4.53 -7.94 17.74
CA PRO A 80 -5.65 -8.67 17.15
C PRO A 80 -5.81 -8.44 15.65
N VAL A 81 -5.73 -7.17 15.22
CA VAL A 81 -5.86 -6.78 13.81
C VAL A 81 -4.71 -7.37 12.97
N ASP A 82 -3.51 -7.44 13.55
CA ASP A 82 -2.35 -8.05 12.88
C ASP A 82 -2.51 -9.56 12.70
N ARG A 83 -3.00 -10.26 13.72
CA ARG A 83 -3.30 -11.71 13.61
C ARG A 83 -4.31 -11.98 12.48
N ASP A 84 -5.42 -11.24 12.46
CA ASP A 84 -6.45 -11.39 11.44
C ASP A 84 -5.89 -11.10 10.03
N ARG A 85 -4.99 -10.12 9.92
CA ARG A 85 -4.30 -9.78 8.66
C ARG A 85 -3.40 -10.92 8.21
N VAL A 86 -2.61 -11.50 9.11
CA VAL A 86 -1.71 -12.62 8.81
C VAL A 86 -2.50 -13.85 8.39
N GLU A 87 -3.52 -14.22 9.14
CA GLU A 87 -4.34 -15.39 8.83
C GLU A 87 -5.13 -15.22 7.54
N GLY A 88 -5.66 -14.02 7.30
CA GLY A 88 -6.37 -13.68 6.06
C GLY A 88 -5.47 -13.79 4.84
N ALA A 89 -4.25 -13.26 4.90
CA ALA A 89 -3.27 -13.35 3.81
C ALA A 89 -2.90 -14.82 3.51
N ARG A 90 -2.61 -15.60 4.54
CA ARG A 90 -2.29 -17.04 4.40
C ARG A 90 -3.45 -17.85 3.83
N ARG A 91 -4.69 -17.53 4.20
CA ARG A 91 -5.87 -18.18 3.64
C ARG A 91 -6.01 -17.86 2.16
N ALA A 92 -5.94 -16.59 1.77
CA ALA A 92 -6.02 -16.15 0.38
C ALA A 92 -4.88 -16.73 -0.47
N ALA A 93 -3.66 -16.83 0.07
CA ALA A 93 -2.53 -17.43 -0.63
C ALA A 93 -2.75 -18.90 -1.03
N ARG A 94 -3.49 -19.66 -0.21
CA ARG A 94 -3.81 -21.07 -0.52
C ARG A 94 -4.78 -21.24 -1.70
N GLU A 95 -5.53 -20.21 -2.04
CA GLU A 95 -6.46 -20.22 -3.18
C GLU A 95 -5.73 -20.11 -4.52
N HIS A 96 -4.47 -19.65 -4.51
CA HIS A 96 -3.65 -19.42 -5.70
C HIS A 96 -2.27 -20.08 -5.54
N PRO A 97 -2.14 -21.40 -5.77
CA PRO A 97 -0.96 -22.15 -5.37
C PRO A 97 0.30 -21.88 -6.21
N GLY A 98 0.17 -21.44 -7.46
CA GLY A 98 1.29 -21.23 -8.39
C GLY A 98 1.54 -19.76 -8.75
N ALA A 99 2.75 -19.43 -9.19
CA ALA A 99 3.16 -18.06 -9.51
C ALA A 99 2.27 -17.40 -10.58
N ALA A 100 1.91 -18.15 -11.63
CA ALA A 100 1.02 -17.66 -12.66
C ALA A 100 -0.39 -17.31 -12.11
N ALA A 101 -0.92 -18.12 -11.19
CA ALA A 101 -2.21 -17.89 -10.56
C ALA A 101 -2.16 -16.65 -9.63
N VAL A 102 -1.08 -16.50 -8.87
CA VAL A 102 -0.83 -15.33 -8.00
C VAL A 102 -0.75 -14.04 -8.80
N ALA A 103 0.00 -14.02 -9.91
CA ALA A 103 0.10 -12.87 -10.80
C ALA A 103 -1.24 -12.52 -11.46
N ALA A 104 -1.99 -13.52 -11.91
CA ALA A 104 -3.31 -13.35 -12.52
C ALA A 104 -4.32 -12.77 -11.53
N GLU A 105 -4.32 -13.27 -10.28
CA GLU A 105 -5.20 -12.77 -9.21
C GLU A 105 -4.91 -11.30 -8.89
N PHE A 106 -3.64 -10.93 -8.69
CA PHE A 106 -3.28 -9.53 -8.46
C PHE A 106 -3.73 -8.65 -9.62
N GLY A 107 -3.47 -9.09 -10.87
CA GLY A 107 -3.89 -8.38 -12.07
C GLY A 107 -5.39 -8.17 -12.16
N ARG A 108 -6.19 -9.17 -11.83
CA ARG A 108 -7.65 -9.10 -11.79
C ARG A 108 -8.14 -8.15 -10.69
N ALA A 109 -7.58 -8.27 -9.49
CA ALA A 109 -7.97 -7.49 -8.32
C ALA A 109 -7.80 -5.98 -8.53
N TRP A 110 -6.63 -5.54 -8.99
CA TRP A 110 -6.40 -4.11 -9.19
C TRP A 110 -7.17 -3.53 -10.38
N ARG A 111 -7.38 -4.31 -11.47
CA ARG A 111 -8.20 -3.83 -12.61
C ARG A 111 -9.66 -3.66 -12.23
N ALA A 112 -10.22 -4.59 -11.44
CA ALA A 112 -11.57 -4.43 -10.92
C ALA A 112 -11.73 -3.14 -10.10
N THR A 113 -10.72 -2.79 -9.30
CA THR A 113 -10.71 -1.51 -8.58
C THR A 113 -10.59 -0.32 -9.53
N ASP A 114 -9.72 -0.37 -10.56
CA ASP A 114 -9.59 0.72 -11.53
C ASP A 114 -10.90 0.96 -12.30
N GLU A 115 -11.59 -0.09 -12.70
CA GLU A 115 -12.90 -0.03 -13.35
C GLU A 115 -13.95 0.56 -12.41
N ALA A 116 -14.01 0.11 -11.17
CA ALA A 116 -14.91 0.63 -10.15
C ALA A 116 -14.69 2.12 -9.88
N VAL A 117 -13.43 2.57 -9.81
CA VAL A 117 -13.07 3.99 -9.69
C VAL A 117 -13.51 4.80 -10.91
N ALA A 118 -13.41 4.22 -12.12
CA ALA A 118 -13.84 4.89 -13.35
C ALA A 118 -15.36 5.12 -13.40
N ALA A 119 -16.12 4.17 -12.86
CA ALA A 119 -17.59 4.18 -12.86
C ALA A 119 -18.18 4.98 -11.67
N ALA A 120 -17.40 5.24 -10.62
CA ALA A 120 -17.89 5.86 -9.41
C ALA A 120 -18.32 7.34 -9.64
N PRO A 121 -19.42 7.78 -9.05
CA PRO A 121 -19.86 9.16 -9.17
C PRO A 121 -18.91 10.13 -8.45
N PRO A 122 -18.88 11.42 -8.86
CA PRO A 122 -18.15 12.46 -8.12
C PRO A 122 -18.58 12.52 -6.65
N GLY A 123 -17.61 12.68 -5.75
CA GLY A 123 -17.90 12.81 -4.31
C GLY A 123 -18.19 11.49 -3.60
N GLN A 124 -18.05 10.35 -4.26
CA GLN A 124 -18.27 9.03 -3.64
C GLN A 124 -17.49 8.90 -2.34
N VAL A 125 -18.17 8.46 -1.29
CA VAL A 125 -17.62 8.06 0.01
C VAL A 125 -17.78 6.57 0.17
N VAL A 126 -16.78 5.91 0.77
CA VAL A 126 -16.76 4.48 1.01
C VAL A 126 -16.47 4.19 2.48
N ARG A 127 -17.00 3.10 3.02
CA ARG A 127 -16.68 2.61 4.36
C ARG A 127 -15.56 1.57 4.28
N THR A 128 -14.49 1.81 5.01
CA THR A 128 -13.36 0.86 5.05
C THR A 128 -13.71 -0.36 5.91
N ARG A 129 -12.91 -1.42 5.81
CA ARG A 129 -13.06 -2.61 6.67
C ARG A 129 -12.90 -2.33 8.16
N HIS A 130 -12.31 -1.21 8.52
CA HIS A 130 -12.10 -0.77 9.89
C HIS A 130 -13.24 0.12 10.42
N GLY A 131 -14.25 0.38 9.58
CA GLY A 131 -15.41 1.18 9.92
C GLY A 131 -15.29 2.67 9.58
N ASP A 132 -14.09 3.18 9.27
CA ASP A 132 -13.91 4.59 8.90
C ASP A 132 -14.59 4.90 7.56
N ALA A 133 -15.13 6.10 7.42
CA ALA A 133 -15.62 6.62 6.15
C ALA A 133 -14.57 7.51 5.49
N MET A 134 -14.29 7.28 4.20
CA MET A 134 -13.30 8.02 3.41
C MET A 134 -13.88 8.46 2.08
N THR A 135 -13.43 9.61 1.55
CA THR A 135 -13.67 9.87 0.13
C THR A 135 -12.94 8.83 -0.73
N LEU A 136 -13.50 8.51 -1.88
CA LEU A 136 -12.88 7.55 -2.80
C LEU A 136 -11.44 7.94 -3.20
N PRO A 137 -11.10 9.22 -3.49
CA PRO A 137 -9.71 9.60 -3.73
C PRO A 137 -8.77 9.32 -2.54
N GLU A 138 -9.20 9.59 -1.32
CA GLU A 138 -8.38 9.35 -0.13
C GLU A 138 -8.19 7.84 0.11
N PHE A 139 -9.25 7.04 -0.07
CA PHE A 139 -9.09 5.58 -0.02
C PHE A 139 -8.12 5.09 -1.09
N LEU A 140 -8.20 5.57 -2.33
CA LEU A 140 -7.29 5.16 -3.40
C LEU A 140 -5.83 5.55 -3.11
N ARG A 141 -5.58 6.70 -2.45
CA ARG A 141 -4.24 7.08 -1.96
C ARG A 141 -3.66 6.03 -1.02
N THR A 142 -4.47 5.50 -0.11
CA THR A 142 -4.01 4.43 0.78
C THR A 142 -3.61 3.18 0.00
N ARG A 143 -4.29 2.87 -1.10
CA ARG A 143 -3.94 1.70 -1.93
C ARG A 143 -2.65 1.92 -2.71
N VAL A 144 -2.38 3.15 -3.18
CA VAL A 144 -1.09 3.50 -3.79
C VAL A 144 0.05 3.26 -2.79
N VAL A 145 -0.10 3.74 -1.55
CA VAL A 145 0.91 3.54 -0.49
C VAL A 145 1.13 2.06 -0.20
N GLU A 146 0.06 1.27 -0.03
CA GLU A 146 0.15 -0.18 0.23
C GLU A 146 0.89 -0.93 -0.88
N VAL A 147 0.55 -0.63 -2.15
CA VAL A 147 1.21 -1.29 -3.28
C VAL A 147 2.68 -0.86 -3.40
N ALA A 148 2.99 0.42 -3.17
CA ALA A 148 4.36 0.93 -3.22
C ALA A 148 5.24 0.35 -2.10
N VAL A 149 4.75 0.37 -0.84
CA VAL A 149 5.48 -0.15 0.32
C VAL A 149 5.75 -1.65 0.16
N HIS A 150 4.73 -2.43 -0.12
CA HIS A 150 4.89 -3.87 -0.28
C HIS A 150 5.56 -4.27 -1.60
N GLY A 151 5.52 -3.40 -2.61
CA GLY A 151 6.35 -3.52 -3.81
C GLY A 151 7.85 -3.49 -3.48
N LEU A 152 8.27 -2.60 -2.55
CA LEU A 152 9.65 -2.60 -2.05
C LEU A 152 9.97 -3.85 -1.24
N ASP A 153 9.07 -4.28 -0.34
CA ASP A 153 9.26 -5.50 0.44
C ASP A 153 9.42 -6.73 -0.46
N LEU A 154 8.66 -6.78 -1.57
CA LEU A 154 8.78 -7.85 -2.57
C LEU A 154 10.08 -7.73 -3.38
N ALA A 155 10.48 -6.51 -3.77
CA ALA A 155 11.76 -6.31 -4.45
C ALA A 155 12.93 -6.80 -3.59
N ASP A 156 12.95 -6.45 -2.30
CA ASP A 156 13.97 -6.88 -1.35
C ASP A 156 13.94 -8.42 -1.16
N ALA A 157 12.75 -9.04 -1.05
CA ALA A 157 12.60 -10.50 -0.93
C ALA A 157 13.07 -11.28 -2.18
N LEU A 158 12.98 -10.65 -3.34
CA LEU A 158 13.22 -11.28 -4.65
C LEU A 158 14.58 -10.90 -5.26
N ASP A 159 15.38 -10.09 -4.57
CA ASP A 159 16.64 -9.51 -5.07
C ASP A 159 16.46 -8.71 -6.37
N LEU A 160 15.32 -8.03 -6.49
CA LEU A 160 15.02 -7.16 -7.63
C LEU A 160 15.42 -5.71 -7.33
N PRO A 161 15.78 -4.92 -8.36
CA PRO A 161 15.94 -3.49 -8.19
C PRO A 161 14.67 -2.87 -7.59
N PRO A 162 14.77 -2.08 -6.50
CA PRO A 162 13.63 -1.42 -5.89
C PRO A 162 13.03 -0.40 -6.86
N TRP A 163 11.73 -0.16 -6.74
CA TRP A 163 11.04 0.83 -7.58
C TRP A 163 10.04 1.65 -6.76
N LEU A 164 9.80 2.83 -7.25
CA LEU A 164 8.63 3.67 -6.98
C LEU A 164 8.36 4.44 -8.27
N THR A 165 7.18 4.27 -8.84
CA THR A 165 6.89 4.93 -10.13
C THR A 165 6.80 6.46 -9.92
N PRO A 166 7.27 7.27 -10.89
CA PRO A 166 7.16 8.74 -10.77
C PRO A 166 5.72 9.20 -10.52
N ALA A 167 4.73 8.51 -11.09
CA ALA A 167 3.32 8.83 -10.88
C ALA A 167 2.86 8.58 -9.43
N ALA A 168 3.47 7.64 -8.71
CA ALA A 168 3.15 7.32 -7.32
C ALA A 168 3.93 8.15 -6.31
N ALA A 169 5.13 8.64 -6.67
CA ALA A 169 6.05 9.31 -5.74
C ALA A 169 5.40 10.44 -4.94
N ASP A 170 4.75 11.40 -5.61
CA ASP A 170 4.09 12.54 -4.94
C ASP A 170 2.92 12.08 -4.07
N THR A 171 2.14 11.10 -4.52
CA THR A 171 1.02 10.55 -3.75
C THR A 171 1.51 9.88 -2.48
N VAL A 172 2.56 9.07 -2.59
CA VAL A 172 3.17 8.35 -1.47
C VAL A 172 3.78 9.33 -0.47
N ALA A 173 4.63 10.26 -0.94
CA ALA A 173 5.24 11.27 -0.08
C ALA A 173 4.18 12.09 0.64
N GLY A 174 3.15 12.59 -0.07
CA GLY A 174 2.08 13.38 0.52
C GLY A 174 1.28 12.65 1.60
N VAL A 175 1.08 11.33 1.49
CA VAL A 175 0.44 10.54 2.56
C VAL A 175 1.41 10.33 3.73
N LEU A 176 2.65 9.95 3.46
CA LEU A 176 3.64 9.61 4.48
C LEU A 176 4.08 10.82 5.32
N THR A 177 4.01 12.02 4.77
CA THR A 177 4.36 13.26 5.48
C THR A 177 3.14 14.09 5.91
N ALA A 178 1.93 13.56 5.74
CA ALA A 178 0.68 14.30 5.96
C ALA A 178 0.64 15.65 5.20
N GLY A 179 1.22 15.68 4.00
CA GLY A 179 1.31 16.85 3.13
C GLY A 179 2.45 17.84 3.47
N ALA A 180 3.22 17.61 4.54
CA ALA A 180 4.37 18.44 4.84
C ALA A 180 5.51 18.20 3.82
N PRO A 181 6.20 19.24 3.36
CA PRO A 181 7.34 19.07 2.46
C PRO A 181 8.50 18.40 3.18
N VAL A 182 9.12 17.41 2.54
CA VAL A 182 10.35 16.81 3.06
C VAL A 182 11.45 17.87 3.08
N PRO A 183 12.16 18.07 4.22
CA PRO A 183 13.21 19.06 4.31
C PRO A 183 14.31 18.84 3.25
N PRO A 184 14.65 19.84 2.42
CA PRO A 184 15.69 19.70 1.39
C PRO A 184 17.07 19.33 1.97
N ALA A 185 17.34 19.72 3.21
CA ALA A 185 18.58 19.39 3.91
C ALA A 185 18.83 17.89 4.07
N LEU A 186 17.76 17.06 4.03
CA LEU A 186 17.88 15.61 4.10
C LEU A 186 18.42 14.99 2.81
N GLY A 187 18.28 15.67 1.66
CA GLY A 187 18.75 15.18 0.37
C GLY A 187 18.11 13.84 -0.08
N TRP A 188 16.94 13.50 0.44
CA TRP A 188 16.29 12.22 0.17
C TRP A 188 15.60 12.21 -1.19
N ASP A 189 15.81 11.15 -1.95
CA ASP A 189 14.96 10.81 -3.08
C ASP A 189 13.65 10.15 -2.62
N ALA A 190 12.74 9.93 -3.55
CA ALA A 190 11.42 9.37 -3.25
C ALA A 190 11.47 7.96 -2.63
N LEU A 191 12.41 7.11 -3.05
CA LEU A 191 12.61 5.78 -2.47
C LEU A 191 13.12 5.86 -1.04
N THR A 192 14.06 6.77 -0.77
CA THR A 192 14.57 7.02 0.59
C THR A 192 13.45 7.52 1.51
N VAL A 193 12.61 8.47 1.04
CA VAL A 193 11.43 8.92 1.78
C VAL A 193 10.53 7.74 2.14
N LEU A 194 10.19 6.90 1.14
CA LEU A 194 9.35 5.73 1.36
C LEU A 194 9.94 4.77 2.39
N ARG A 195 11.21 4.40 2.25
CA ARG A 195 11.89 3.46 3.16
C ARG A 195 11.99 4.01 4.59
N LYS A 196 12.39 5.26 4.75
CA LYS A 196 12.61 5.87 6.07
C LYS A 196 11.30 6.19 6.79
N ALA A 197 10.32 6.75 6.07
CA ALA A 197 9.01 7.05 6.65
C ALA A 197 8.22 5.80 7.06
N THR A 198 8.51 4.64 6.46
CA THR A 198 7.83 3.37 6.78
C THR A 198 8.69 2.41 7.63
N GLY A 199 9.83 2.87 8.14
CA GLY A 199 10.69 2.09 9.03
C GLY A 199 11.55 1.01 8.34
N ARG A 200 11.58 0.96 6.99
CA ARG A 200 12.42 0.02 6.23
C ARG A 200 13.90 0.42 6.20
N LEU A 201 14.19 1.67 6.51
CA LEU A 201 15.54 2.14 6.82
C LEU A 201 15.51 2.91 8.14
N PRO A 202 16.52 2.77 9.00
CA PRO A 202 16.62 3.53 10.24
C PRO A 202 16.86 5.01 9.97
N LEU A 203 16.33 5.85 10.86
CA LEU A 203 16.66 7.28 10.90
C LEU A 203 17.93 7.48 11.73
N THR A 204 18.82 8.37 11.29
CA THR A 204 19.87 8.92 12.14
C THR A 204 19.28 9.92 13.13
N ALA A 205 20.03 10.29 14.16
CA ALA A 205 19.60 11.31 15.13
C ALA A 205 19.33 12.66 14.45
N ASP A 206 20.18 13.05 13.50
CA ASP A 206 20.05 14.33 12.78
C ASP A 206 18.81 14.32 11.86
N GLU A 207 18.56 13.24 11.15
CA GLU A 207 17.35 13.07 10.32
C GLU A 207 16.09 13.14 11.17
N HIS A 208 16.09 12.49 12.34
CA HIS A 208 14.96 12.55 13.27
C HIS A 208 14.71 13.98 13.76
N ALA A 209 15.77 14.71 14.10
CA ALA A 209 15.67 16.11 14.52
C ALA A 209 15.13 17.01 13.41
N GLU A 210 15.57 16.81 12.15
CA GLU A 210 15.04 17.54 10.99
C GLU A 210 13.55 17.27 10.76
N LEU A 211 13.12 16.01 10.77
CA LEU A 211 11.71 15.64 10.61
C LEU A 211 10.85 16.25 11.72
N THR A 212 11.32 16.19 12.97
CA THR A 212 10.62 16.77 14.13
C THR A 212 10.44 18.28 13.97
N ARG A 213 11.50 19.00 13.54
CA ARG A 213 11.40 20.44 13.25
C ARG A 213 10.42 20.77 12.12
N ALA A 214 10.30 19.87 11.14
CA ALA A 214 9.36 20.01 10.03
C ALA A 214 7.93 19.56 10.39
N GLY A 215 7.68 19.05 11.60
CA GLY A 215 6.37 18.53 12.03
C GLY A 215 5.99 17.23 11.34
N ILE A 216 6.95 16.48 10.79
CA ILE A 216 6.72 15.21 10.09
C ILE A 216 6.84 14.08 11.10
N GLY A 217 5.71 13.42 11.38
CA GLY A 217 5.65 12.20 12.16
C GLY A 217 6.10 10.98 11.35
N ARG A 218 6.59 9.95 12.05
CA ARG A 218 6.90 8.67 11.43
C ARG A 218 5.61 7.84 11.29
N LEU A 219 5.29 7.42 10.09
CA LEU A 219 4.26 6.40 9.85
C LEU A 219 4.94 5.02 9.96
N ALA A 220 4.80 4.37 11.11
CA ALA A 220 5.25 2.99 11.27
C ALA A 220 4.19 2.04 10.70
N PHE A 221 4.48 1.44 9.55
CA PHE A 221 3.74 0.28 9.08
C PHE A 221 4.27 -0.96 9.80
N GLY A 222 3.76 -1.22 11.01
CA GLY A 222 4.02 -2.46 11.72
C GLY A 222 5.51 -2.83 11.83
N GLY A 223 6.23 -2.17 12.71
CA GLY A 223 7.54 -2.61 13.21
C GLY A 223 7.40 -2.94 14.67
#